data_f3deb2c8113ab6ac9875834cf782af68
#
_entry.id   f3deb2c8113ab6ac9875834cf782af68
#
_cell.length_a   1.000
_cell.length_b   1.000
_cell.length_c   1.000
_cell.angle_alpha   90.00
_cell.angle_beta   90.00
_cell.angle_gamma   90.00
#
_symmetry.space_group_name_H-M   'P 1'
#
loop_
_entity.id
_entity.type
_entity.pdbx_description
1 polymer ?
#
loop_
_entity_poly.entity_id
_entity_poly.type
_entity_poly.pdbx_seq_one_letter_code
_entity_poly.pdbx_strand_id
1 'polypeptide(L)'
;MHPLRTLDPDGPQDDLAWLDEAIGDARVVAIGENAHYNHESYLLRHRLMRYLVERHGFGAYAMESGFVEGWLTDDWVRGGQGQPGHVMANGITSLMGLWTEMRDHLEWMRGHNLTAARPVGFYGIDLSGSNVSVLPGLDTATAYLAQADPDFEVDPSIRETAAAFAAPSALSLAQAVAAYGQLAPARRDALTAGLAKLTGRMEGRSLHYRGRTTAGAYERALRALRLAVVIDANARAMARGDRDSLFANRDAAIADTVEWILRREDRIILVAHNGHVQRWPALWPGMTSAAAMGMHLADRIGEDYLAIGITNGTGQTLSTGADFYAGELFTDLEPPRPGSLDALMAASSDGPFATDLRRLSPADTAAVRASSQQRLGTLYSDVRPLDAYDVIVHLPHVTAAQPDDDALANSPHEVQEAFAQWKSR
;
A
#
# COMPACT_ATOMS: atom_id res chain seq x y z
N MET A 1 11.27 21.36 -14.87
CA MET A 1 10.92 21.32 -13.43
C MET A 1 9.72 22.23 -13.21
N HIS A 2 8.79 21.79 -12.35
CA HIS A 2 7.55 22.48 -11.99
C HIS A 2 7.56 22.70 -10.47
N PRO A 3 7.85 23.91 -9.97
CA PRO A 3 7.84 24.20 -8.53
C PRO A 3 6.45 23.95 -7.93
N LEU A 4 6.40 23.30 -6.78
CA LEU A 4 5.20 23.16 -5.97
C LEU A 4 5.20 24.29 -4.94
N ARG A 5 4.23 25.20 -5.04
CA ARG A 5 4.18 26.39 -4.18
C ARG A 5 3.76 26.09 -2.76
N THR A 6 2.99 25.03 -2.60
CA THR A 6 2.51 24.57 -1.31
C THR A 6 2.27 23.08 -1.32
N LEU A 7 2.34 22.43 -0.17
CA LEU A 7 1.88 21.05 0.04
C LEU A 7 0.50 21.02 0.73
N ASP A 8 -0.02 22.19 1.15
CA ASP A 8 -1.32 22.32 1.78
C ASP A 8 -2.43 21.78 0.83
N PRO A 9 -3.18 20.75 1.24
CA PRO A 9 -4.27 20.17 0.44
C PRO A 9 -5.38 21.16 0.10
N ASP A 10 -5.60 22.19 0.94
CA ASP A 10 -6.59 23.24 0.73
C ASP A 10 -6.05 24.42 -0.08
N GLY A 11 -4.76 24.43 -0.35
CA GLY A 11 -4.09 25.48 -1.12
C GLY A 11 -4.49 25.49 -2.60
N PRO A 12 -4.14 26.58 -3.33
CA PRO A 12 -4.39 26.69 -4.76
C PRO A 12 -3.74 25.54 -5.54
N GLN A 13 -4.43 25.03 -6.57
CA GLN A 13 -4.00 23.86 -7.34
C GLN A 13 -3.38 24.21 -8.71
N ASP A 14 -3.23 25.47 -9.07
CA ASP A 14 -2.75 25.91 -10.39
C ASP A 14 -1.27 25.56 -10.67
N ASP A 15 -0.46 25.33 -9.62
CA ASP A 15 0.90 24.80 -9.73
C ASP A 15 0.94 23.28 -9.98
N LEU A 16 -0.20 22.60 -9.96
CA LEU A 16 -0.34 21.18 -10.35
C LEU A 16 -0.72 20.99 -11.82
N ALA A 17 -0.91 22.06 -12.61
CA ALA A 17 -1.33 21.96 -14.02
C ALA A 17 -0.39 21.13 -14.91
N TRP A 18 0.86 20.89 -14.48
CA TRP A 18 1.78 19.98 -15.18
C TRP A 18 1.26 18.52 -15.22
N LEU A 19 0.39 18.14 -14.26
CA LEU A 19 -0.24 16.83 -14.24
C LEU A 19 -1.16 16.62 -15.44
N ASP A 20 -1.83 17.66 -15.95
CA ASP A 20 -2.75 17.54 -17.10
C ASP A 20 -2.05 16.90 -18.30
N GLU A 21 -0.79 17.35 -18.56
CA GLU A 21 0.02 16.76 -19.63
C GLU A 21 0.68 15.44 -19.24
N ALA A 22 1.06 15.28 -17.97
CA ALA A 22 1.74 14.09 -17.49
C ALA A 22 0.83 12.88 -17.50
N ILE A 23 -0.44 13.05 -17.08
CA ILE A 23 -1.42 11.98 -16.97
C ILE A 23 -1.84 11.45 -18.35
N GLY A 24 -2.08 12.33 -19.33
CA GLY A 24 -2.64 11.93 -20.61
C GLY A 24 -3.90 11.05 -20.43
N ASP A 25 -3.89 9.89 -21.07
CA ASP A 25 -4.99 8.92 -20.99
C ASP A 25 -4.78 7.84 -19.89
N ALA A 26 -3.75 7.97 -19.05
CA ALA A 26 -3.45 6.96 -18.02
C ALA A 26 -4.66 6.68 -17.11
N ARG A 27 -4.94 5.40 -16.91
CA ARG A 27 -6.02 4.93 -16.05
C ARG A 27 -5.57 4.68 -14.61
N VAL A 28 -4.27 4.46 -14.39
CA VAL A 28 -3.67 4.29 -13.08
C VAL A 28 -2.56 5.32 -12.92
N VAL A 29 -2.74 6.25 -11.99
CA VAL A 29 -1.70 7.17 -11.54
C VAL A 29 -1.15 6.66 -10.20
N ALA A 30 0.04 6.09 -10.25
CA ALA A 30 0.72 5.56 -9.08
C ALA A 30 1.60 6.64 -8.46
N ILE A 31 1.30 6.98 -7.21
CA ILE A 31 2.02 7.96 -6.40
C ILE A 31 2.83 7.19 -5.37
N GLY A 32 4.15 7.26 -5.49
CA GLY A 32 5.08 6.63 -4.57
C GLY A 32 5.21 7.35 -3.24
N GLU A 33 5.98 6.79 -2.36
CA GLU A 33 6.58 7.45 -1.20
C GLU A 33 7.95 6.82 -0.93
N ASN A 34 8.90 7.65 -0.51
CA ASN A 34 10.26 7.22 -0.21
C ASN A 34 10.33 6.41 1.09
N ALA A 35 9.49 6.78 2.06
CA ALA A 35 9.27 6.07 3.32
C ALA A 35 7.87 6.35 3.84
N HIS A 36 7.31 5.41 4.60
CA HIS A 36 6.00 5.56 5.21
C HIS A 36 6.00 6.65 6.30
N TYR A 37 4.82 7.19 6.57
CA TYR A 37 4.50 8.08 7.70
C TYR A 37 5.23 9.41 7.71
N ASN A 38 5.68 9.93 6.55
CA ASN A 38 6.18 11.28 6.43
C ASN A 38 5.02 12.26 6.22
N HIS A 39 4.98 13.33 7.02
CA HIS A 39 3.97 14.39 6.98
C HIS A 39 3.83 14.98 5.57
N GLU A 40 4.91 15.41 4.97
CA GLU A 40 4.93 16.07 3.66
C GLU A 40 4.49 15.11 2.54
N SER A 41 4.77 13.82 2.67
CA SER A 41 4.30 12.80 1.71
C SER A 41 2.79 12.61 1.81
N TYR A 42 2.21 12.65 3.01
CA TYR A 42 0.75 12.61 3.19
C TYR A 42 0.08 13.86 2.59
N LEU A 43 0.61 15.06 2.89
CA LEU A 43 0.07 16.31 2.35
C LEU A 43 0.12 16.32 0.81
N LEU A 44 1.27 15.99 0.22
CA LEU A 44 1.43 15.91 -1.23
C LEU A 44 0.42 14.93 -1.84
N ARG A 45 0.33 13.73 -1.30
CA ARG A 45 -0.59 12.68 -1.77
C ARG A 45 -2.05 13.12 -1.68
N HIS A 46 -2.44 13.76 -0.58
CA HIS A 46 -3.79 14.32 -0.42
C HIS A 46 -4.08 15.39 -1.47
N ARG A 47 -3.13 16.29 -1.68
CA ARG A 47 -3.25 17.37 -2.68
C ARG A 47 -3.35 16.84 -4.11
N LEU A 48 -2.50 15.86 -4.47
CA LEU A 48 -2.55 15.20 -5.77
C LEU A 48 -3.86 14.42 -5.96
N MET A 49 -4.32 13.72 -4.93
CA MET A 49 -5.60 13.01 -4.98
C MET A 49 -6.76 13.96 -5.27
N ARG A 50 -6.86 15.09 -4.55
CA ARG A 50 -7.91 16.09 -4.79
C ARG A 50 -7.88 16.58 -6.23
N TYR A 51 -6.71 16.92 -6.75
CA TYR A 51 -6.55 17.37 -8.14
C TYR A 51 -7.02 16.31 -9.14
N LEU A 52 -6.62 15.06 -8.95
CA LEU A 52 -7.00 13.93 -9.80
C LEU A 52 -8.52 13.65 -9.77
N VAL A 53 -9.13 13.74 -8.60
CA VAL A 53 -10.57 13.54 -8.45
C VAL A 53 -11.35 14.70 -9.08
N GLU A 54 -11.03 15.93 -8.69
CA GLU A 54 -11.81 17.11 -9.07
C GLU A 54 -11.63 17.49 -10.54
N ARG A 55 -10.44 17.32 -11.11
CA ARG A 55 -10.10 17.71 -12.48
C ARG A 55 -10.16 16.58 -13.50
N HIS A 56 -9.77 15.38 -13.09
CA HIS A 56 -9.62 14.24 -14.00
C HIS A 56 -10.60 13.11 -13.76
N GLY A 57 -11.49 13.24 -12.76
CA GLY A 57 -12.59 12.30 -12.51
C GLY A 57 -12.11 10.91 -12.08
N PHE A 58 -10.96 10.82 -11.39
CA PHE A 58 -10.55 9.56 -10.76
C PHE A 58 -11.56 9.16 -9.69
N GLY A 59 -12.05 7.91 -9.76
CA GLY A 59 -13.12 7.39 -8.90
C GLY A 59 -12.67 6.42 -7.83
N ALA A 60 -11.39 6.05 -7.79
CA ALA A 60 -10.85 5.12 -6.80
C ALA A 60 -9.53 5.64 -6.21
N TYR A 61 -9.42 5.53 -4.89
CA TYR A 61 -8.20 5.69 -4.14
C TYR A 61 -7.78 4.30 -3.62
N ALA A 62 -6.72 3.76 -4.20
CA ALA A 62 -6.21 2.41 -3.94
C ALA A 62 -4.89 2.52 -3.17
N MET A 63 -4.88 2.04 -1.93
CA MET A 63 -3.79 2.24 -0.98
C MET A 63 -3.09 0.94 -0.61
N GLU A 64 -1.78 0.96 -0.38
CA GLU A 64 -0.98 -0.12 0.20
C GLU A 64 -1.43 -0.42 1.63
N SER A 65 -2.60 -1.03 1.73
CA SER A 65 -3.29 -1.39 2.97
C SER A 65 -4.12 -2.65 2.73
N GLY A 66 -4.50 -3.35 3.80
CA GLY A 66 -5.21 -4.62 3.71
C GLY A 66 -6.51 -4.56 2.91
N PHE A 67 -6.68 -5.50 2.01
CA PHE A 67 -7.82 -5.56 1.10
C PHE A 67 -9.16 -5.74 1.83
N VAL A 68 -9.21 -6.61 2.84
CA VAL A 68 -10.45 -6.88 3.59
C VAL A 68 -10.78 -5.72 4.51
N GLU A 69 -9.79 -5.22 5.22
CA GLU A 69 -9.92 -4.11 6.15
C GLU A 69 -10.38 -2.84 5.45
N GLY A 70 -9.87 -2.59 4.24
CA GLY A 70 -10.23 -1.43 3.42
C GLY A 70 -11.73 -1.29 3.15
N TRP A 71 -12.53 -2.35 3.27
CA TRP A 71 -13.98 -2.26 3.10
C TRP A 71 -14.67 -1.46 4.21
N LEU A 72 -14.13 -1.52 5.45
CA LEU A 72 -14.61 -0.68 6.54
C LEU A 72 -14.40 0.81 6.22
N THR A 73 -13.23 1.13 5.66
CA THR A 73 -12.91 2.49 5.23
C THR A 73 -13.77 2.92 4.04
N ASP A 74 -13.94 2.06 3.02
CA ASP A 74 -14.79 2.37 1.85
C ASP A 74 -16.24 2.64 2.24
N ASP A 75 -16.80 1.80 3.13
CA ASP A 75 -18.15 2.01 3.65
C ASP A 75 -18.29 3.37 4.35
N TRP A 76 -17.32 3.70 5.20
CA TRP A 76 -17.32 4.96 5.95
C TRP A 76 -17.18 6.19 5.04
N VAL A 77 -16.25 6.20 4.11
CA VAL A 77 -16.06 7.35 3.20
C VAL A 77 -17.24 7.53 2.25
N ARG A 78 -18.03 6.49 2.01
CA ARG A 78 -19.30 6.54 1.25
C ARG A 78 -20.52 6.93 2.10
N GLY A 79 -20.33 7.35 3.35
CA GLY A 79 -21.39 7.83 4.23
C GLY A 79 -21.91 6.80 5.24
N GLY A 80 -21.31 5.59 5.30
CA GLY A 80 -21.61 4.57 6.30
C GLY A 80 -21.35 5.04 7.74
N GLN A 81 -21.87 4.29 8.70
CA GLN A 81 -21.74 4.59 10.13
C GLN A 81 -20.34 4.17 10.63
N GLY A 82 -19.87 4.80 11.70
CA GLY A 82 -18.62 4.45 12.38
C GLY A 82 -17.94 5.66 13.00
N GLN A 83 -17.18 5.41 14.07
CA GLN A 83 -16.31 6.44 14.65
C GLN A 83 -15.02 6.52 13.83
N PRO A 84 -14.55 7.71 13.44
CA PRO A 84 -13.38 7.87 12.59
C PRO A 84 -12.14 7.13 13.10
N GLY A 85 -11.81 7.27 14.39
CA GLY A 85 -10.66 6.57 14.98
C GLY A 85 -10.74 5.06 14.88
N HIS A 86 -11.93 4.47 15.08
CA HIS A 86 -12.14 3.02 14.89
C HIS A 86 -11.96 2.61 13.43
N VAL A 87 -12.52 3.39 12.49
CA VAL A 87 -12.38 3.12 11.05
C VAL A 87 -10.92 3.18 10.62
N MET A 88 -10.19 4.21 11.05
CA MET A 88 -8.79 4.40 10.73
C MET A 88 -7.91 3.26 11.29
N ALA A 89 -8.07 2.92 12.58
CA ALA A 89 -7.26 1.89 13.23
C ALA A 89 -7.52 0.48 12.71
N ASN A 90 -8.74 0.18 12.25
CA ASN A 90 -9.16 -1.17 11.86
C ASN A 90 -9.44 -1.32 10.35
N GLY A 91 -9.63 -0.21 9.64
CA GLY A 91 -9.86 -0.19 8.19
C GLY A 91 -8.59 0.08 7.37
N ILE A 92 -7.50 0.52 8.02
CA ILE A 92 -6.22 0.77 7.37
C ILE A 92 -5.13 0.03 8.14
N THR A 93 -4.43 -0.88 7.48
CA THR A 93 -3.42 -1.75 8.10
C THR A 93 -2.03 -1.10 8.15
N SER A 94 -1.06 -1.82 8.69
CA SER A 94 0.36 -1.44 8.68
C SER A 94 0.64 -0.08 9.32
N LEU A 95 -0.08 0.28 10.39
CA LEU A 95 0.00 1.56 11.12
C LEU A 95 -0.35 2.81 10.28
N MET A 96 -0.71 2.67 9.00
CA MET A 96 -0.94 3.81 8.09
C MET A 96 -2.20 4.62 8.45
N GLY A 97 -3.15 4.04 9.19
CA GLY A 97 -4.37 4.70 9.67
C GLY A 97 -4.21 5.45 10.99
N LEU A 98 -3.01 5.54 11.57
CA LEU A 98 -2.80 6.08 12.92
C LEU A 98 -2.36 7.56 12.94
N TRP A 99 -2.50 8.26 11.81
CA TRP A 99 -1.96 9.60 11.59
C TRP A 99 -3.07 10.62 11.30
N THR A 100 -2.92 11.83 11.86
CA THR A 100 -3.87 12.93 11.67
C THR A 100 -4.03 13.28 10.18
N GLU A 101 -2.93 13.25 9.43
CA GLU A 101 -2.96 13.53 7.99
C GLU A 101 -3.81 12.50 7.22
N MET A 102 -3.87 11.26 7.68
CA MET A 102 -4.77 10.26 7.11
C MET A 102 -6.23 10.53 7.49
N ARG A 103 -6.50 11.02 8.70
CA ARG A 103 -7.84 11.48 9.08
C ARG A 103 -8.33 12.57 8.14
N ASP A 104 -7.54 13.62 7.95
CA ASP A 104 -7.89 14.74 7.07
C ASP A 104 -8.17 14.26 5.65
N HIS A 105 -7.39 13.32 5.16
CA HIS A 105 -7.56 12.69 3.85
C HIS A 105 -8.91 11.96 3.73
N LEU A 106 -9.24 11.11 4.69
CA LEU A 106 -10.48 10.34 4.70
C LEU A 106 -11.72 11.22 4.95
N GLU A 107 -11.59 12.22 5.80
CA GLU A 107 -12.67 13.20 6.05
C GLU A 107 -12.96 14.02 4.80
N TRP A 108 -11.93 14.43 4.05
CA TRP A 108 -12.12 15.05 2.75
C TRP A 108 -12.84 14.11 1.77
N MET A 109 -12.41 12.85 1.65
CA MET A 109 -13.09 11.87 0.79
C MET A 109 -14.57 11.73 1.16
N ARG A 110 -14.86 11.59 2.46
CA ARG A 110 -16.23 11.51 2.96
C ARG A 110 -17.06 12.77 2.64
N GLY A 111 -16.48 13.95 2.90
CA GLY A 111 -17.13 15.23 2.59
C GLY A 111 -17.41 15.39 1.10
N HIS A 112 -16.46 15.06 0.24
CA HIS A 112 -16.61 15.04 -1.21
C HIS A 112 -17.75 14.10 -1.64
N ASN A 113 -17.77 12.88 -1.11
CA ASN A 113 -18.74 11.85 -1.47
C ASN A 113 -20.19 12.20 -1.09
N LEU A 114 -20.40 13.07 -0.09
CA LEU A 114 -21.76 13.52 0.28
C LEU A 114 -22.44 14.34 -0.82
N THR A 115 -21.69 14.98 -1.69
CA THR A 115 -22.21 15.90 -2.71
C THR A 115 -21.81 15.53 -4.13
N ALA A 116 -20.83 14.68 -4.31
CA ALA A 116 -20.31 14.30 -5.62
C ALA A 116 -21.28 13.42 -6.40
N ALA A 117 -21.44 13.70 -7.69
CA ALA A 117 -22.18 12.82 -8.61
C ALA A 117 -21.50 11.45 -8.82
N ARG A 118 -20.18 11.41 -8.63
CA ARG A 118 -19.36 10.18 -8.67
C ARG A 118 -18.54 10.13 -7.38
N PRO A 119 -18.92 9.30 -6.41
CA PRO A 119 -18.16 9.16 -5.19
C PRO A 119 -16.84 8.45 -5.43
N VAL A 120 -15.80 8.85 -4.68
CA VAL A 120 -14.50 8.20 -4.68
C VAL A 120 -14.52 7.02 -3.72
N GLY A 121 -14.19 5.81 -4.21
CA GLY A 121 -14.07 4.61 -3.38
C GLY A 121 -12.68 4.49 -2.76
N PHE A 122 -12.63 3.90 -1.57
CA PHE A 122 -11.39 3.48 -0.93
C PHE A 122 -11.16 1.99 -1.15
N TYR A 123 -9.95 1.62 -1.56
CA TYR A 123 -9.56 0.23 -1.79
C TYR A 123 -8.23 -0.08 -1.12
N GLY A 124 -8.21 -1.05 -0.22
CA GLY A 124 -6.96 -1.70 0.18
C GLY A 124 -6.47 -2.61 -0.96
N ILE A 125 -5.19 -2.54 -1.29
CA ILE A 125 -4.62 -3.36 -2.38
C ILE A 125 -3.71 -4.48 -1.89
N ASP A 126 -3.31 -4.43 -0.64
CA ASP A 126 -2.31 -5.32 -0.06
C ASP A 126 -2.93 -6.54 0.63
N LEU A 127 -2.07 -7.43 1.06
CA LEU A 127 -2.43 -8.59 1.87
C LEU A 127 -3.06 -8.12 3.19
N SER A 128 -4.14 -8.77 3.60
CA SER A 128 -4.86 -8.44 4.83
C SER A 128 -4.06 -8.80 6.09
N GLY A 129 -4.50 -8.29 7.25
CA GLY A 129 -3.87 -8.57 8.53
C GLY A 129 -2.44 -8.06 8.62
N SER A 130 -2.12 -6.90 8.01
CA SER A 130 -0.76 -6.34 7.95
C SER A 130 0.27 -7.35 7.43
N ASN A 131 -0.11 -8.19 6.48
CA ASN A 131 0.69 -9.28 5.88
C ASN A 131 1.05 -10.45 6.82
N VAL A 132 0.47 -10.50 8.02
CA VAL A 132 0.83 -11.49 9.06
C VAL A 132 -0.34 -12.35 9.54
N SER A 133 -1.53 -12.21 8.94
CA SER A 133 -2.71 -13.00 9.32
C SER A 133 -3.50 -13.47 8.11
N VAL A 134 -3.71 -14.80 8.04
CA VAL A 134 -4.60 -15.44 7.05
C VAL A 134 -6.08 -15.22 7.41
N LEU A 135 -6.39 -14.87 8.67
CA LEU A 135 -7.75 -14.86 9.21
C LEU A 135 -8.70 -13.91 8.47
N PRO A 136 -8.37 -12.66 8.16
CA PRO A 136 -9.33 -11.76 7.52
C PRO A 136 -9.88 -12.33 6.20
N GLY A 137 -9.00 -12.86 5.35
CA GLY A 137 -9.40 -13.46 4.08
C GLY A 137 -10.14 -14.79 4.25
N LEU A 138 -9.70 -15.65 5.16
CA LEU A 138 -10.34 -16.92 5.46
C LEU A 138 -11.74 -16.72 6.06
N ASP A 139 -11.87 -15.85 7.07
CA ASP A 139 -13.15 -15.57 7.73
C ASP A 139 -14.16 -14.95 6.76
N THR A 140 -13.69 -14.05 5.88
CA THR A 140 -14.52 -13.49 4.80
C THR A 140 -15.05 -14.58 3.86
N ALA A 141 -14.19 -15.48 3.39
CA ALA A 141 -14.59 -16.57 2.51
C ALA A 141 -15.54 -17.56 3.21
N THR A 142 -15.28 -17.86 4.48
CA THR A 142 -16.13 -18.76 5.28
C THR A 142 -17.52 -18.15 5.52
N ALA A 143 -17.59 -16.86 5.88
CA ALA A 143 -18.86 -16.16 6.05
C ALA A 143 -19.65 -16.10 4.72
N TYR A 144 -18.97 -15.87 3.61
CA TYR A 144 -19.59 -15.93 2.28
C TYR A 144 -20.15 -17.31 1.96
N LEU A 145 -19.39 -18.37 2.20
CA LEU A 145 -19.81 -19.76 1.97
C LEU A 145 -20.99 -20.15 2.85
N ALA A 146 -21.04 -19.71 4.10
CA ALA A 146 -22.18 -19.94 4.99
C ALA A 146 -23.49 -19.39 4.41
N GLN A 147 -23.43 -18.30 3.64
CA GLN A 147 -24.57 -17.72 2.94
C GLN A 147 -24.86 -18.42 1.60
N ALA A 148 -23.81 -18.63 0.80
CA ALA A 148 -23.94 -19.12 -0.58
C ALA A 148 -24.13 -20.66 -0.66
N ASP A 149 -23.65 -21.40 0.33
CA ASP A 149 -23.63 -22.87 0.37
C ASP A 149 -23.75 -23.38 1.82
N PRO A 150 -24.91 -23.18 2.48
CA PRO A 150 -25.10 -23.46 3.90
C PRO A 150 -24.92 -24.94 4.29
N ASP A 151 -25.03 -25.86 3.33
CA ASP A 151 -24.82 -27.28 3.53
C ASP A 151 -23.32 -27.69 3.50
N PHE A 152 -22.44 -26.73 3.18
CA PHE A 152 -21.00 -26.97 3.11
C PHE A 152 -20.33 -26.56 4.44
N GLU A 153 -19.78 -27.53 5.13
CA GLU A 153 -19.00 -27.29 6.33
C GLU A 153 -17.53 -27.05 6.01
N VAL A 154 -17.02 -25.90 6.43
CA VAL A 154 -15.59 -25.60 6.39
C VAL A 154 -14.93 -26.29 7.59
N ASP A 155 -13.85 -27.04 7.35
CA ASP A 155 -13.10 -27.71 8.40
C ASP A 155 -12.55 -26.67 9.41
N PRO A 156 -12.96 -26.70 10.69
CA PRO A 156 -12.55 -25.72 11.68
C PRO A 156 -11.04 -25.73 11.96
N SER A 157 -10.35 -26.85 11.70
CA SER A 157 -8.90 -26.98 11.91
C SER A 157 -8.09 -26.01 11.04
N ILE A 158 -8.65 -25.58 9.89
CA ILE A 158 -8.04 -24.58 9.01
C ILE A 158 -7.93 -23.24 9.76
N ARG A 159 -9.04 -22.78 10.35
CA ARG A 159 -9.08 -21.53 11.11
C ARG A 159 -8.27 -21.61 12.40
N GLU A 160 -8.32 -22.73 13.11
CA GLU A 160 -7.54 -22.96 14.32
C GLU A 160 -6.02 -22.91 14.02
N THR A 161 -5.60 -23.45 12.89
CA THR A 161 -4.20 -23.41 12.48
C THR A 161 -3.80 -21.98 12.06
N ALA A 162 -4.64 -21.25 11.33
CA ALA A 162 -4.42 -19.86 10.97
C ALA A 162 -4.32 -18.96 12.22
N ALA A 163 -5.18 -19.18 13.22
CA ALA A 163 -5.18 -18.42 14.48
C ALA A 163 -3.92 -18.66 15.32
N ALA A 164 -3.29 -19.83 15.21
CA ALA A 164 -2.12 -20.18 16.00
C ALA A 164 -0.87 -19.32 15.67
N PHE A 165 -0.84 -18.63 14.53
CA PHE A 165 0.25 -17.74 14.16
C PHE A 165 -0.21 -16.34 13.77
N ALA A 166 -1.49 -16.03 13.88
CA ALA A 166 -1.99 -14.69 13.61
C ALA A 166 -1.40 -13.68 14.60
N ALA A 167 -0.98 -12.53 14.07
CA ALA A 167 -0.50 -11.43 14.88
C ALA A 167 -1.50 -10.26 14.84
N PRO A 168 -1.60 -9.45 15.91
CA PRO A 168 -2.56 -8.35 15.99
C PRO A 168 -2.14 -7.12 15.14
N SER A 169 -0.84 -6.96 14.84
CA SER A 169 -0.33 -5.83 14.05
C SER A 169 0.97 -6.15 13.32
N ALA A 170 1.43 -5.21 12.50
CA ALA A 170 2.73 -5.29 11.81
C ALA A 170 3.92 -5.39 12.79
N LEU A 171 3.80 -4.87 14.01
CA LEU A 171 4.86 -4.95 15.02
C LEU A 171 5.13 -6.38 15.48
N SER A 172 4.15 -7.27 15.38
CA SER A 172 4.26 -8.68 15.76
C SER A 172 4.66 -9.61 14.60
N LEU A 173 5.18 -9.11 13.49
CA LEU A 173 5.59 -9.94 12.35
C LEU A 173 6.59 -11.02 12.74
N ALA A 174 7.61 -10.69 13.53
CA ALA A 174 8.64 -11.64 13.95
C ALA A 174 8.02 -12.79 14.81
N GLN A 175 7.07 -12.46 15.68
CA GLN A 175 6.36 -13.44 16.52
C GLN A 175 5.46 -14.35 15.66
N ALA A 176 4.75 -13.79 14.67
CA ALA A 176 3.92 -14.56 13.74
C ALA A 176 4.75 -15.57 12.95
N VAL A 177 5.90 -15.13 12.41
CA VAL A 177 6.84 -15.99 11.66
C VAL A 177 7.39 -17.10 12.56
N ALA A 178 7.81 -16.79 13.79
CA ALA A 178 8.29 -17.77 14.75
C ALA A 178 7.19 -18.79 15.11
N ALA A 179 5.96 -18.33 15.38
CA ALA A 179 4.82 -19.19 15.69
C ALA A 179 4.49 -20.13 14.50
N TYR A 180 4.49 -19.62 13.28
CA TYR A 180 4.32 -20.43 12.08
C TYR A 180 5.42 -21.49 11.94
N GLY A 181 6.67 -21.12 12.19
CA GLY A 181 7.83 -22.03 12.16
C GLY A 181 7.71 -23.18 13.17
N GLN A 182 7.05 -22.97 14.32
CA GLN A 182 6.82 -23.98 15.35
C GLN A 182 5.64 -24.93 15.06
N LEU A 183 4.78 -24.61 14.11
CA LEU A 183 3.71 -25.50 13.70
C LEU A 183 4.27 -26.80 13.13
N ALA A 184 3.69 -27.93 13.52
CA ALA A 184 4.03 -29.23 12.91
C ALA A 184 3.87 -29.18 11.38
N PRO A 185 4.78 -29.77 10.60
CA PRO A 185 4.70 -29.75 9.14
C PRO A 185 3.34 -30.18 8.61
N ALA A 186 2.74 -31.24 9.19
CA ALA A 186 1.42 -31.74 8.80
C ALA A 186 0.31 -30.68 8.99
N ARG A 187 0.38 -29.84 10.03
CA ARG A 187 -0.59 -28.75 10.24
C ARG A 187 -0.44 -27.64 9.18
N ARG A 188 0.80 -27.27 8.86
CA ARG A 188 1.08 -26.31 7.78
C ARG A 188 0.57 -26.81 6.43
N ASP A 189 0.79 -28.10 6.13
CA ASP A 189 0.33 -28.72 4.90
C ASP A 189 -1.20 -28.83 4.85
N ALA A 190 -1.85 -29.14 5.97
CA ALA A 190 -3.30 -29.15 6.08
C ALA A 190 -3.92 -27.77 5.87
N LEU A 191 -3.30 -26.70 6.40
CA LEU A 191 -3.73 -25.31 6.14
C LEU A 191 -3.69 -25.00 4.65
N THR A 192 -2.55 -25.22 4.00
CA THR A 192 -2.39 -24.97 2.55
C THR A 192 -3.39 -25.78 1.73
N ALA A 193 -3.55 -27.07 2.03
CA ALA A 193 -4.52 -27.92 1.33
C ALA A 193 -5.97 -27.46 1.57
N GLY A 194 -6.29 -27.02 2.78
CA GLY A 194 -7.58 -26.46 3.15
C GLY A 194 -7.92 -25.19 2.37
N LEU A 195 -6.99 -24.24 2.31
CA LEU A 195 -7.13 -22.99 1.51
C LEU A 195 -7.29 -23.31 0.02
N ALA A 196 -6.50 -24.24 -0.52
CA ALA A 196 -6.62 -24.67 -1.92
C ALA A 196 -7.98 -25.33 -2.20
N LYS A 197 -8.49 -26.19 -1.29
CA LYS A 197 -9.80 -26.81 -1.39
C LYS A 197 -10.93 -25.78 -1.40
N LEU A 198 -10.86 -24.78 -0.53
CA LEU A 198 -11.84 -23.68 -0.48
C LEU A 198 -11.82 -22.87 -1.77
N THR A 199 -10.63 -22.51 -2.27
CA THR A 199 -10.46 -21.79 -3.53
C THR A 199 -11.06 -22.59 -4.70
N GLY A 200 -10.69 -23.86 -4.85
CA GLY A 200 -11.20 -24.73 -5.91
C GLY A 200 -12.73 -24.92 -5.84
N ARG A 201 -13.31 -24.99 -4.61
CA ARG A 201 -14.76 -25.04 -4.44
C ARG A 201 -15.44 -23.74 -4.90
N MET A 202 -14.92 -22.58 -4.47
CA MET A 202 -15.48 -21.29 -4.87
C MET A 202 -15.42 -21.12 -6.39
N GLU A 203 -14.30 -21.42 -7.01
CA GLU A 203 -14.11 -21.31 -8.47
C GLU A 203 -14.99 -22.30 -9.24
N GLY A 204 -15.00 -23.55 -8.85
CA GLY A 204 -15.77 -24.59 -9.51
C GLY A 204 -17.29 -24.39 -9.43
N ARG A 205 -17.77 -23.67 -8.42
CA ARG A 205 -19.20 -23.37 -8.23
C ARG A 205 -19.56 -21.91 -8.48
N SER A 206 -18.71 -21.15 -9.13
CA SER A 206 -18.83 -19.70 -9.34
C SER A 206 -20.19 -19.26 -9.88
N LEU A 207 -20.72 -19.94 -10.91
CA LEU A 207 -22.02 -19.62 -11.48
C LEU A 207 -23.16 -19.82 -10.47
N HIS A 208 -23.12 -20.92 -9.72
CA HIS A 208 -24.11 -21.23 -8.70
C HIS A 208 -24.10 -20.20 -7.56
N TYR A 209 -22.91 -19.88 -7.03
CA TYR A 209 -22.77 -18.94 -5.93
C TYR A 209 -23.15 -17.51 -6.30
N ARG A 210 -22.75 -17.06 -7.50
CA ARG A 210 -23.18 -15.74 -8.03
C ARG A 210 -24.68 -15.63 -8.24
N GLY A 211 -25.33 -16.72 -8.59
CA GLY A 211 -26.78 -16.79 -8.73
C GLY A 211 -27.53 -16.77 -7.39
N ARG A 212 -26.92 -17.25 -6.30
CA ARG A 212 -27.52 -17.28 -4.95
C ARG A 212 -27.24 -16.02 -4.14
N THR A 213 -26.21 -15.25 -4.50
CA THR A 213 -25.79 -14.02 -3.85
C THR A 213 -25.71 -12.89 -4.88
N THR A 214 -24.57 -12.21 -4.96
CA THR A 214 -24.24 -11.23 -6.00
C THR A 214 -22.86 -11.50 -6.59
N ALA A 215 -22.64 -11.06 -7.84
CA ALA A 215 -21.31 -11.14 -8.43
C ALA A 215 -20.26 -10.40 -7.60
N GLY A 216 -20.60 -9.21 -7.08
CA GLY A 216 -19.68 -8.41 -6.26
C GLY A 216 -19.30 -9.09 -4.93
N ALA A 217 -20.27 -9.67 -4.21
CA ALA A 217 -20.00 -10.40 -2.97
C ALA A 217 -19.10 -11.63 -3.22
N TYR A 218 -19.41 -12.40 -4.27
CA TYR A 218 -18.61 -13.54 -4.69
C TYR A 218 -17.16 -13.15 -4.99
N GLU A 219 -16.97 -12.12 -5.81
CA GLU A 219 -15.65 -11.70 -6.25
C GLU A 219 -14.80 -11.10 -5.13
N ARG A 220 -15.43 -10.37 -4.18
CA ARG A 220 -14.77 -9.90 -2.96
C ARG A 220 -14.29 -11.08 -2.11
N ALA A 221 -15.15 -12.05 -1.84
CA ALA A 221 -14.83 -13.21 -1.02
C ALA A 221 -13.76 -14.09 -1.66
N LEU A 222 -13.83 -14.31 -2.97
CA LEU A 222 -12.81 -15.07 -3.69
C LEU A 222 -11.47 -14.34 -3.71
N ARG A 223 -11.47 -13.02 -3.90
CA ARG A 223 -10.22 -12.24 -3.86
C ARG A 223 -9.59 -12.28 -2.47
N ALA A 224 -10.38 -12.10 -1.41
CA ALA A 224 -9.94 -12.21 -0.02
C ALA A 224 -9.31 -13.58 0.28
N LEU A 225 -9.93 -14.66 -0.19
CA LEU A 225 -9.38 -16.02 -0.03
C LEU A 225 -8.07 -16.22 -0.80
N ARG A 226 -7.96 -15.71 -2.03
CA ARG A 226 -6.72 -15.79 -2.81
C ARG A 226 -5.57 -15.03 -2.15
N LEU A 227 -5.86 -13.89 -1.50
CA LEU A 227 -4.85 -13.17 -0.71
C LEU A 227 -4.44 -13.97 0.54
N ALA A 228 -5.37 -14.67 1.19
CA ALA A 228 -5.06 -15.58 2.29
C ALA A 228 -4.12 -16.73 1.85
N VAL A 229 -4.30 -17.27 0.63
CA VAL A 229 -3.38 -18.27 0.04
C VAL A 229 -1.98 -17.68 -0.14
N VAL A 230 -1.86 -16.43 -0.58
CA VAL A 230 -0.56 -15.74 -0.73
C VAL A 230 0.10 -15.55 0.63
N ILE A 231 -0.66 -15.17 1.68
CA ILE A 231 -0.13 -15.02 3.04
C ILE A 231 0.43 -16.37 3.56
N ASP A 232 -0.27 -17.49 3.37
CA ASP A 232 0.24 -18.82 3.74
C ASP A 232 1.53 -19.16 2.99
N ALA A 233 1.59 -18.90 1.67
CA ALA A 233 2.79 -19.09 0.86
C ALA A 233 3.95 -18.23 1.37
N ASN A 234 3.69 -16.98 1.73
CA ASN A 234 4.68 -16.05 2.28
C ASN A 234 5.16 -16.47 3.67
N ALA A 235 4.27 -16.96 4.54
CA ALA A 235 4.67 -17.51 5.84
C ALA A 235 5.61 -18.73 5.69
N ARG A 236 5.34 -19.58 4.69
CA ARG A 236 6.25 -20.70 4.33
C ARG A 236 7.59 -20.22 3.80
N ALA A 237 7.61 -19.21 2.93
CA ALA A 237 8.82 -18.63 2.39
C ALA A 237 9.68 -18.02 3.51
N MET A 238 9.07 -17.21 4.38
CA MET A 238 9.75 -16.61 5.53
C MET A 238 10.34 -17.67 6.49
N ALA A 239 9.59 -18.73 6.79
CA ALA A 239 10.06 -19.82 7.64
C ALA A 239 11.24 -20.60 7.05
N ARG A 240 11.49 -20.48 5.74
CA ARG A 240 12.64 -21.06 5.03
C ARG A 240 13.76 -20.05 4.76
N GLY A 241 13.57 -18.76 5.11
CA GLY A 241 14.49 -17.68 4.78
C GLY A 241 14.45 -17.23 3.30
N ASP A 242 13.43 -17.62 2.54
CA ASP A 242 13.23 -17.26 1.13
C ASP A 242 12.54 -15.89 1.03
N ARG A 243 13.33 -14.83 1.08
CA ARG A 243 12.84 -13.46 1.01
C ARG A 243 12.43 -13.05 -0.41
N ASP A 244 13.05 -13.61 -1.42
CA ASP A 244 12.76 -13.27 -2.82
C ASP A 244 11.34 -13.69 -3.21
N SER A 245 10.93 -14.90 -2.83
CA SER A 245 9.55 -15.38 -3.03
C SER A 245 8.53 -14.55 -2.25
N LEU A 246 8.87 -14.07 -1.06
CA LEU A 246 8.00 -13.23 -0.25
C LEU A 246 7.59 -11.96 -1.00
N PHE A 247 8.56 -11.20 -1.52
CA PHE A 247 8.31 -9.94 -2.23
C PHE A 247 7.64 -10.20 -3.58
N ALA A 248 8.12 -11.17 -4.36
CA ALA A 248 7.55 -11.51 -5.65
C ALA A 248 6.07 -11.91 -5.55
N ASN A 249 5.71 -12.75 -4.58
CA ASN A 249 4.33 -13.18 -4.36
C ASN A 249 3.42 -12.02 -3.95
N ARG A 250 3.91 -11.14 -3.04
CA ARG A 250 3.14 -9.99 -2.57
C ARG A 250 2.88 -9.00 -3.70
N ASP A 251 3.90 -8.60 -4.43
CA ASP A 251 3.78 -7.59 -5.48
C ASP A 251 2.92 -8.06 -6.66
N ALA A 252 3.05 -9.33 -7.06
CA ALA A 252 2.15 -9.93 -8.04
C ALA A 252 0.69 -9.93 -7.55
N ALA A 253 0.44 -10.25 -6.27
CA ALA A 253 -0.89 -10.25 -5.70
C ALA A 253 -1.47 -8.82 -5.57
N ILE A 254 -0.64 -7.81 -5.26
CA ILE A 254 -1.08 -6.42 -5.25
C ILE A 254 -1.47 -5.98 -6.67
N ALA A 255 -0.65 -6.27 -7.68
CA ALA A 255 -0.95 -5.97 -9.08
C ALA A 255 -2.28 -6.62 -9.54
N ASP A 256 -2.51 -7.88 -9.18
CA ASP A 256 -3.80 -8.56 -9.46
C ASP A 256 -4.98 -7.86 -8.76
N THR A 257 -4.75 -7.27 -7.57
CA THR A 257 -5.81 -6.52 -6.87
C THR A 257 -6.11 -5.21 -7.58
N VAL A 258 -5.10 -4.49 -8.06
CA VAL A 258 -5.29 -3.27 -8.87
C VAL A 258 -6.08 -3.58 -10.15
N GLU A 259 -5.76 -4.66 -10.87
CA GLU A 259 -6.56 -5.09 -12.01
C GLU A 259 -7.99 -5.48 -11.63
N TRP A 260 -8.18 -6.10 -10.45
CA TRP A 260 -9.50 -6.38 -9.92
C TRP A 260 -10.31 -5.09 -9.70
N ILE A 261 -9.67 -4.00 -9.25
CA ILE A 261 -10.28 -2.68 -9.11
C ILE A 261 -10.56 -2.07 -10.49
N LEU A 262 -9.63 -2.14 -11.46
CA LEU A 262 -9.80 -1.61 -12.83
C LEU A 262 -10.97 -2.24 -13.61
N ARG A 263 -11.46 -3.41 -13.19
CA ARG A 263 -12.70 -4.00 -13.75
C ARG A 263 -13.97 -3.34 -13.21
N ARG A 264 -13.87 -2.43 -12.22
CA ARG A 264 -14.98 -1.76 -11.51
C ARG A 264 -14.92 -0.26 -11.60
N GLU A 265 -13.71 0.27 -11.67
CA GLU A 265 -13.42 1.68 -11.68
C GLU A 265 -12.65 2.05 -12.94
N ASP A 266 -13.02 3.15 -13.56
CA ASP A 266 -12.39 3.58 -14.81
C ASP A 266 -10.96 4.08 -14.61
N ARG A 267 -10.73 4.84 -13.52
CA ARG A 267 -9.44 5.48 -13.21
C ARG A 267 -9.11 5.36 -11.71
N ILE A 268 -7.86 5.02 -11.40
CA ILE A 268 -7.36 4.71 -10.06
C ILE A 268 -6.20 5.61 -9.68
N ILE A 269 -6.29 6.23 -8.52
CA ILE A 269 -5.16 6.81 -7.80
C ILE A 269 -4.57 5.69 -6.96
N LEU A 270 -3.38 5.24 -7.30
CA LEU A 270 -2.68 4.16 -6.61
C LEU A 270 -1.60 4.75 -5.72
N VAL A 271 -1.61 4.44 -4.43
CA VAL A 271 -0.62 4.95 -3.48
C VAL A 271 0.08 3.81 -2.76
N ALA A 272 1.41 3.78 -2.87
CA ALA A 272 2.24 2.78 -2.24
C ALA A 272 3.70 3.26 -2.14
N HIS A 273 4.54 2.52 -1.42
CA HIS A 273 5.96 2.80 -1.37
C HIS A 273 6.61 2.78 -2.77
N ASN A 274 7.65 3.61 -2.99
CA ASN A 274 8.39 3.66 -4.26
C ASN A 274 8.82 2.27 -4.76
N GLY A 275 9.24 1.41 -3.85
CA GLY A 275 9.63 0.03 -4.16
C GLY A 275 8.55 -0.81 -4.82
N HIS A 276 7.27 -0.47 -4.62
CA HIS A 276 6.12 -1.13 -5.25
C HIS A 276 5.69 -0.45 -6.55
N VAL A 277 5.68 0.90 -6.59
CA VAL A 277 5.16 1.64 -7.77
C VAL A 277 6.13 1.71 -8.94
N GLN A 278 7.43 1.55 -8.69
CA GLN A 278 8.46 1.63 -9.74
C GLN A 278 8.35 0.51 -10.77
N ARG A 279 8.70 0.81 -12.03
CA ARG A 279 8.84 -0.19 -13.12
C ARG A 279 10.25 -0.80 -13.16
N TRP A 280 10.90 -0.88 -12.02
CA TRP A 280 12.25 -1.42 -11.84
C TRP A 280 12.24 -2.46 -10.73
N PRO A 281 13.05 -3.52 -10.80
CA PRO A 281 13.07 -4.55 -9.77
C PRO A 281 13.38 -3.95 -8.39
N ALA A 282 12.67 -4.41 -7.36
CA ALA A 282 13.01 -4.08 -5.99
C ALA A 282 14.27 -4.87 -5.57
N LEU A 283 15.28 -4.14 -5.11
CA LEU A 283 16.57 -4.68 -4.66
C LEU A 283 16.79 -4.24 -3.21
N TRP A 284 16.50 -5.13 -2.27
CA TRP A 284 16.75 -4.90 -0.87
C TRP A 284 18.05 -5.63 -0.44
N PRO A 285 18.80 -5.12 0.56
CA PRO A 285 19.98 -5.81 1.07
C PRO A 285 19.66 -7.26 1.45
N GLY A 286 20.42 -8.22 0.89
CA GLY A 286 20.26 -9.64 1.13
C GLY A 286 19.18 -10.34 0.29
N MET A 287 18.60 -9.64 -0.71
CA MET A 287 17.73 -10.22 -1.74
C MET A 287 18.41 -10.19 -3.10
N THR A 288 18.03 -11.11 -3.98
CA THR A 288 18.56 -11.12 -5.36
C THR A 288 17.87 -10.10 -6.22
N SER A 289 16.58 -10.17 -6.40
CA SER A 289 15.75 -9.21 -7.15
C SER A 289 14.33 -9.72 -7.18
N ALA A 290 13.34 -8.86 -6.97
CA ALA A 290 11.94 -9.18 -7.13
C ALA A 290 11.26 -8.20 -8.07
N ALA A 291 10.33 -8.70 -8.90
CA ALA A 291 9.51 -7.82 -9.73
C ALA A 291 8.58 -7.00 -8.83
N ALA A 292 8.64 -5.67 -8.98
CA ALA A 292 7.76 -4.75 -8.28
C ALA A 292 6.34 -4.79 -8.88
N MET A 293 5.33 -4.40 -8.11
CA MET A 293 3.95 -4.25 -8.56
C MET A 293 3.87 -3.40 -9.85
N GLY A 294 4.60 -2.28 -9.91
CA GLY A 294 4.62 -1.39 -11.07
C GLY A 294 5.15 -2.06 -12.34
N MET A 295 6.08 -3.04 -12.22
CA MET A 295 6.52 -3.83 -13.36
C MET A 295 5.39 -4.72 -13.91
N HIS A 296 4.65 -5.40 -13.02
CA HIS A 296 3.49 -6.21 -13.41
C HIS A 296 2.40 -5.36 -14.05
N LEU A 297 2.12 -4.19 -13.51
CA LEU A 297 1.10 -3.29 -14.06
C LEU A 297 1.54 -2.74 -15.42
N ALA A 298 2.78 -2.28 -15.56
CA ALA A 298 3.30 -1.78 -16.83
C ALA A 298 3.27 -2.86 -17.94
N ASP A 299 3.60 -4.12 -17.61
CA ASP A 299 3.50 -5.25 -18.54
C ASP A 299 2.04 -5.49 -19.01
N ARG A 300 1.07 -5.35 -18.08
CA ARG A 300 -0.34 -5.72 -18.34
C ARG A 300 -1.17 -4.61 -18.97
N ILE A 301 -0.92 -3.35 -18.58
CA ILE A 301 -1.75 -2.21 -19.01
C ILE A 301 -0.95 -1.12 -19.76
N GLY A 302 0.37 -1.29 -19.93
CA GLY A 302 1.20 -0.43 -20.76
C GLY A 302 1.13 1.06 -20.37
N GLU A 303 0.79 1.91 -21.33
CA GLU A 303 0.71 3.37 -21.18
C GLU A 303 -0.44 3.83 -20.25
N ASP A 304 -1.38 2.95 -19.91
CA ASP A 304 -2.41 3.24 -18.90
C ASP A 304 -1.84 3.36 -17.48
N TYR A 305 -0.54 3.03 -17.24
CA TYR A 305 0.16 3.11 -15.97
C TYR A 305 1.17 4.25 -15.95
N LEU A 306 0.92 5.26 -15.11
CA LEU A 306 1.84 6.37 -14.84
C LEU A 306 2.48 6.20 -13.46
N ALA A 307 3.80 6.19 -13.38
CA ALA A 307 4.56 6.06 -12.14
C ALA A 307 5.18 7.38 -11.69
N ILE A 308 4.75 7.90 -10.53
CA ILE A 308 5.32 9.08 -9.86
C ILE A 308 6.15 8.60 -8.68
N GLY A 309 7.48 8.75 -8.74
CA GLY A 309 8.38 8.48 -7.63
C GLY A 309 8.56 9.71 -6.74
N ILE A 310 8.80 9.52 -5.44
CA ILE A 310 9.11 10.61 -4.50
C ILE A 310 10.54 10.44 -4.00
N THR A 311 11.31 11.53 -4.00
CA THR A 311 12.65 11.62 -3.41
C THR A 311 12.64 12.61 -2.26
N ASN A 312 13.42 12.34 -1.23
CA ASN A 312 13.51 13.18 -0.02
C ASN A 312 14.93 13.72 0.15
N GLY A 313 15.03 14.97 0.60
CA GLY A 313 16.30 15.61 0.97
C GLY A 313 16.75 15.22 2.37
N THR A 314 16.37 16.00 3.37
CA THR A 314 16.73 15.86 4.78
C THR A 314 15.50 15.66 5.66
N GLY A 315 15.67 15.55 6.98
CA GLY A 315 14.61 15.46 7.96
C GLY A 315 14.56 14.13 8.68
N GLN A 316 13.36 13.56 8.85
CA GLN A 316 13.17 12.31 9.55
C GLN A 316 12.50 11.26 8.64
N THR A 317 12.80 10.02 8.87
CA THR A 317 12.20 8.88 8.15
C THR A 317 11.87 7.74 9.11
N LEU A 318 10.99 6.85 8.68
CA LEU A 318 10.69 5.62 9.42
C LEU A 318 11.98 4.84 9.72
N SER A 319 12.16 4.48 10.97
CA SER A 319 13.21 3.54 11.40
C SER A 319 12.99 2.17 10.79
N THR A 320 14.06 1.42 10.61
CA THR A 320 14.01 0.08 10.02
C THR A 320 14.63 -0.96 10.97
N GLY A 321 14.25 -2.22 10.79
CA GLY A 321 14.85 -3.33 11.54
C GLY A 321 14.56 -3.27 13.04
N ALA A 322 15.59 -3.49 13.86
CA ALA A 322 15.45 -3.65 15.31
C ALA A 322 14.91 -2.37 15.99
N ASP A 323 15.28 -1.21 15.51
CA ASP A 323 14.90 0.08 16.12
C ASP A 323 13.40 0.31 16.01
N PHE A 324 12.81 0.03 14.84
CA PHE A 324 11.35 0.09 14.65
C PHE A 324 10.60 -0.82 15.65
N TYR A 325 11.05 -2.07 15.78
CA TYR A 325 10.43 -3.02 16.71
C TYR A 325 10.74 -2.70 18.18
N ALA A 326 11.75 -1.88 18.46
CA ALA A 326 12.05 -1.36 19.80
C ALA A 326 11.25 -0.09 20.14
N GLY A 327 10.34 0.35 19.25
CA GLY A 327 9.52 1.55 19.44
C GLY A 327 10.23 2.86 19.09
N GLU A 328 11.36 2.80 18.36
CA GLU A 328 11.99 3.97 17.74
C GLU A 328 11.41 4.14 16.34
N LEU A 329 10.26 4.79 16.26
CA LEU A 329 9.51 4.83 15.00
C LEU A 329 10.18 5.69 13.92
N PHE A 330 10.95 6.71 14.29
CA PHE A 330 11.61 7.60 13.34
C PHE A 330 13.07 7.80 13.70
N THR A 331 13.87 8.04 12.68
CA THR A 331 15.30 8.39 12.77
C THR A 331 15.62 9.55 11.83
N ASP A 332 16.67 10.29 12.13
CA ASP A 332 17.13 11.37 11.27
C ASP A 332 17.70 10.83 9.95
N LEU A 333 17.40 11.56 8.86
CA LEU A 333 17.93 11.28 7.54
C LEU A 333 19.31 11.92 7.38
N GLU A 334 20.32 11.10 7.10
CA GLU A 334 21.59 11.59 6.59
C GLU A 334 21.39 12.32 5.25
N PRO A 335 22.27 13.30 4.91
CA PRO A 335 22.25 13.91 3.58
C PRO A 335 22.25 12.86 2.47
N PRO A 336 21.54 13.12 1.34
CA PRO A 336 21.51 12.15 0.25
C PRO A 336 22.90 11.79 -0.25
N ARG A 337 23.13 10.49 -0.48
CA ARG A 337 24.42 9.96 -0.96
C ARG A 337 24.79 10.56 -2.32
N PRO A 338 26.01 11.11 -2.49
CA PRO A 338 26.46 11.61 -3.78
C PRO A 338 26.29 10.55 -4.90
N GLY A 339 25.78 10.98 -6.06
CA GLY A 339 25.50 10.10 -7.20
C GLY A 339 24.16 9.36 -7.14
N SER A 340 23.38 9.52 -6.07
CA SER A 340 21.99 9.04 -6.01
C SER A 340 21.03 10.00 -6.71
N LEU A 341 19.87 9.48 -7.08
CA LEU A 341 18.75 10.28 -7.59
C LEU A 341 18.34 11.36 -6.59
N ASP A 342 18.26 11.01 -5.31
CA ASP A 342 17.89 11.93 -4.23
C ASP A 342 18.89 13.09 -4.11
N ALA A 343 20.19 12.83 -4.27
CA ALA A 343 21.23 13.89 -4.25
C ALA A 343 21.10 14.79 -5.48
N LEU A 344 20.82 14.24 -6.67
CA LEU A 344 20.60 15.01 -7.89
C LEU A 344 19.39 15.93 -7.73
N MET A 345 18.27 15.41 -7.21
CA MET A 345 17.06 16.21 -7.01
C MET A 345 17.27 17.29 -5.95
N ALA A 346 17.91 16.97 -4.82
CA ALA A 346 18.23 17.95 -3.77
C ALA A 346 19.15 19.07 -4.24
N ALA A 347 20.07 18.79 -5.16
CA ALA A 347 20.93 19.81 -5.77
C ALA A 347 20.22 20.67 -6.84
N SER A 348 19.03 20.30 -7.29
CA SER A 348 18.33 20.95 -8.39
C SER A 348 17.43 22.09 -7.93
N SER A 349 16.95 22.10 -6.67
CA SER A 349 16.09 23.17 -6.11
C SER A 349 16.05 23.10 -4.60
N ASP A 350 15.97 24.26 -3.94
CA ASP A 350 15.77 24.38 -2.50
C ASP A 350 14.32 24.13 -2.07
N GLY A 351 13.36 24.25 -2.99
CA GLY A 351 11.93 24.04 -2.72
C GLY A 351 11.40 22.73 -3.32
N PRO A 352 10.19 22.29 -2.93
CA PRO A 352 9.58 21.12 -3.52
C PRO A 352 9.23 21.35 -5.00
N PHE A 353 9.43 20.34 -5.83
CA PHE A 353 9.14 20.41 -7.26
C PHE A 353 8.81 19.04 -7.85
N ALA A 354 8.14 19.07 -9.01
CA ALA A 354 7.96 17.91 -9.88
C ALA A 354 8.77 18.03 -11.16
N THR A 355 9.22 16.92 -11.72
CA THR A 355 9.86 16.87 -13.02
C THR A 355 9.39 15.65 -13.82
N ASP A 356 8.88 15.87 -15.03
CA ASP A 356 8.53 14.81 -15.97
C ASP A 356 9.81 14.30 -16.65
N LEU A 357 10.21 13.08 -16.33
CA LEU A 357 11.44 12.46 -16.83
C LEU A 357 11.39 12.16 -18.34
N ARG A 358 10.20 12.09 -18.92
CA ARG A 358 9.97 11.84 -20.35
C ARG A 358 10.23 13.09 -21.21
N ARG A 359 10.34 14.28 -20.57
CA ARG A 359 10.44 15.60 -21.22
C ARG A 359 11.72 16.36 -20.84
N LEU A 360 12.73 15.64 -20.39
CA LEU A 360 14.01 16.23 -20.01
C LEU A 360 14.80 16.73 -21.23
N SER A 361 15.62 17.77 -21.02
CA SER A 361 16.65 18.14 -21.99
C SER A 361 17.69 17.01 -22.13
N PRO A 362 18.46 16.95 -23.23
CA PRO A 362 19.54 15.95 -23.36
C PRO A 362 20.55 15.97 -22.20
N ALA A 363 20.86 17.17 -21.67
CA ALA A 363 21.78 17.33 -20.55
C ALA A 363 21.18 16.76 -19.24
N ASP A 364 19.91 17.11 -18.95
CA ASP A 364 19.21 16.59 -17.77
C ASP A 364 18.99 15.08 -17.86
N THR A 365 18.67 14.57 -19.05
CA THR A 365 18.58 13.12 -19.31
C THR A 365 19.88 12.41 -18.99
N ALA A 366 21.02 12.98 -19.37
CA ALA A 366 22.33 12.43 -19.06
C ALA A 366 22.61 12.44 -17.55
N ALA A 367 22.24 13.52 -16.85
CA ALA A 367 22.40 13.65 -15.40
C ALA A 367 21.54 12.61 -14.65
N VAL A 368 20.27 12.47 -15.01
CA VAL A 368 19.36 11.47 -14.41
C VAL A 368 19.84 10.05 -14.70
N ARG A 369 20.29 9.77 -15.91
CA ARG A 369 20.86 8.45 -16.29
C ARG A 369 22.13 8.10 -15.54
N ALA A 370 22.91 9.08 -15.11
CA ALA A 370 24.12 8.88 -14.31
C ALA A 370 23.80 8.53 -12.85
N SER A 371 22.59 8.81 -12.37
CA SER A 371 22.14 8.42 -11.03
C SER A 371 21.73 6.95 -11.06
N SER A 372 22.51 6.10 -10.34
CA SER A 372 22.32 4.65 -10.36
C SER A 372 21.69 4.09 -9.09
N GLN A 373 21.41 4.93 -8.09
CA GLN A 373 20.81 4.56 -6.83
C GLN A 373 19.70 5.54 -6.44
N GLN A 374 18.69 5.03 -5.73
CA GLN A 374 17.68 5.82 -5.03
C GLN A 374 17.65 5.45 -3.55
N ARG A 375 17.27 6.38 -2.71
CA ARG A 375 17.04 6.13 -1.30
C ARG A 375 15.62 5.63 -1.08
N LEU A 376 15.46 4.62 -0.23
CA LEU A 376 14.19 4.06 0.23
C LEU A 376 14.25 4.03 1.77
N GLY A 377 13.67 5.01 2.43
CA GLY A 377 13.87 5.25 3.85
C GLY A 377 15.34 5.54 4.16
N THR A 378 15.99 4.71 4.98
CA THR A 378 17.42 4.79 5.30
C THR A 378 18.32 3.99 4.36
N LEU A 379 17.75 3.16 3.50
CA LEU A 379 18.49 2.23 2.63
C LEU A 379 18.62 2.81 1.21
N TYR A 380 19.60 2.32 0.47
CA TYR A 380 19.79 2.63 -0.95
C TYR A 380 19.60 1.37 -1.79
N SER A 381 18.85 1.52 -2.89
CA SER A 381 18.61 0.49 -3.87
C SER A 381 19.08 0.96 -5.24
N ASP A 382 19.64 0.05 -6.03
CA ASP A 382 19.99 0.34 -7.41
C ASP A 382 18.74 0.62 -8.23
N VAL A 383 18.82 1.62 -9.12
CA VAL A 383 17.71 2.03 -9.97
C VAL A 383 18.21 2.58 -11.30
N ARG A 384 17.38 2.43 -12.34
CA ARG A 384 17.47 3.24 -13.56
C ARG A 384 16.27 4.19 -13.56
N PRO A 385 16.43 5.45 -13.15
CA PRO A 385 15.28 6.33 -12.91
C PRO A 385 14.39 6.54 -14.14
N LEU A 386 14.98 6.64 -15.34
CA LEU A 386 14.25 6.82 -16.60
C LEU A 386 13.41 5.60 -17.01
N ASP A 387 13.78 4.41 -16.54
CA ASP A 387 13.02 3.17 -16.77
C ASP A 387 11.99 2.95 -15.65
N ALA A 388 12.29 3.44 -14.44
CA ALA A 388 11.51 3.21 -13.24
C ALA A 388 10.28 4.13 -13.11
N TYR A 389 10.42 5.40 -13.51
CA TYR A 389 9.41 6.43 -13.26
C TYR A 389 9.15 7.29 -14.50
N ASP A 390 7.94 7.85 -14.58
CA ASP A 390 7.58 8.90 -15.55
C ASP A 390 7.85 10.29 -14.97
N VAL A 391 7.56 10.46 -13.68
CA VAL A 391 7.69 11.72 -12.95
C VAL A 391 8.41 11.47 -11.63
N ILE A 392 9.26 12.41 -11.23
CA ILE A 392 9.80 12.49 -9.87
C ILE A 392 9.26 13.76 -9.20
N VAL A 393 8.78 13.61 -7.97
CA VAL A 393 8.53 14.73 -7.06
C VAL A 393 9.59 14.73 -5.97
N HIS A 394 10.22 15.88 -5.74
CA HIS A 394 11.22 16.06 -4.69
C HIS A 394 10.65 16.84 -3.52
N LEU A 395 10.84 16.30 -2.31
CA LEU A 395 10.54 16.94 -1.03
C LEU A 395 11.87 17.23 -0.33
N PRO A 396 12.31 18.51 -0.25
CA PRO A 396 13.63 18.84 0.27
C PRO A 396 13.81 18.55 1.76
N HIS A 397 12.71 18.57 2.52
CA HIS A 397 12.68 18.24 3.93
C HIS A 397 11.41 17.48 4.27
N VAL A 398 11.54 16.44 5.11
CA VAL A 398 10.40 15.61 5.56
C VAL A 398 10.44 15.43 7.08
N THR A 399 9.26 15.39 7.68
CA THR A 399 9.06 15.23 9.12
C THR A 399 8.15 14.04 9.40
N ALA A 400 8.14 13.57 10.65
CA ALA A 400 7.22 12.54 11.09
C ALA A 400 5.77 13.04 11.02
N ALA A 401 4.85 12.20 10.55
CA ALA A 401 3.42 12.46 10.62
C ALA A 401 2.93 12.57 12.07
N GLN A 402 1.82 13.24 12.28
CA GLN A 402 1.26 13.48 13.62
C GLN A 402 0.36 12.31 14.04
N PRO A 403 0.63 11.65 15.19
CA PRO A 403 -0.24 10.58 15.66
C PRO A 403 -1.65 11.07 15.96
N ASP A 404 -2.64 10.31 15.52
CA ASP A 404 -4.05 10.52 15.83
C ASP A 404 -4.43 9.76 17.10
N ASP A 405 -4.70 10.49 18.18
CA ASP A 405 -4.96 9.91 19.50
C ASP A 405 -6.24 9.03 19.54
N ASP A 406 -7.27 9.39 18.77
CA ASP A 406 -8.50 8.59 18.69
C ASP A 406 -8.27 7.27 17.94
N ALA A 407 -7.53 7.30 16.81
CA ALA A 407 -7.14 6.09 16.12
C ALA A 407 -6.22 5.21 16.97
N LEU A 408 -5.26 5.80 17.67
CA LEU A 408 -4.39 5.07 18.60
C LEU A 408 -5.17 4.38 19.71
N ALA A 409 -6.15 5.05 20.32
CA ALA A 409 -6.99 4.46 21.36
C ALA A 409 -7.81 3.25 20.86
N ASN A 410 -8.05 3.14 19.55
CA ASN A 410 -8.75 2.04 18.92
C ASN A 410 -7.81 0.98 18.30
N SER A 411 -6.49 1.14 18.41
CA SER A 411 -5.48 0.21 17.89
C SER A 411 -5.14 -0.92 18.89
N PRO A 412 -4.48 -2.00 18.45
CA PRO A 412 -4.00 -3.03 19.36
C PRO A 412 -3.08 -2.49 20.46
N HIS A 413 -3.13 -3.10 21.67
CA HIS A 413 -2.39 -2.62 22.85
C HIS A 413 -0.88 -2.49 22.60
N GLU A 414 -0.25 -3.45 21.90
CA GLU A 414 1.17 -3.37 21.54
C GLU A 414 1.52 -2.13 20.70
N VAL A 415 0.59 -1.69 19.87
CA VAL A 415 0.75 -0.47 19.04
C VAL A 415 0.68 0.77 19.93
N GLN A 416 -0.30 0.81 20.86
CA GLN A 416 -0.42 1.91 21.83
C GLN A 416 0.84 2.03 22.69
N GLU A 417 1.40 0.92 23.16
CA GLU A 417 2.65 0.90 23.94
C GLU A 417 3.84 1.41 23.13
N ALA A 418 4.00 0.97 21.87
CA ALA A 418 5.07 1.42 21.01
C ALA A 418 5.02 2.94 20.75
N PHE A 419 3.82 3.48 20.49
CA PHE A 419 3.63 4.92 20.30
C PHE A 419 3.84 5.71 21.61
N ALA A 420 3.40 5.21 22.76
CA ALA A 420 3.64 5.83 24.04
C ALA A 420 5.15 5.89 24.37
N GLN A 421 5.89 4.83 24.07
CA GLN A 421 7.34 4.79 24.22
C GLN A 421 8.04 5.80 23.30
N TRP A 422 7.63 5.88 22.04
CA TRP A 422 8.18 6.86 21.10
C TRP A 422 7.91 8.30 21.55
N LYS A 423 6.69 8.65 21.95
CA LYS A 423 6.32 9.99 22.44
C LYS A 423 7.04 10.39 23.72
N SER A 424 7.58 9.45 24.49
CA SER A 424 8.27 9.74 25.77
C SER A 424 9.77 10.04 25.62
N ARG A 425 10.32 9.91 24.45
CA ARG A 425 11.72 10.18 24.10
C ARG A 425 11.91 11.60 23.56
#